data_c498195ac9e5a50470a501b07829cc4e
#
_entry.id   c498195ac9e5a50470a501b07829cc4e
#
_cell.length_a   1.000
_cell.length_b   1.000
_cell.length_c   1.000
_cell.angle_alpha   90.00
_cell.angle_beta   90.00
_cell.angle_gamma   90.00
#
_symmetry.space_group_name_H-M   'P 1'
#
loop_
_entity.id
_entity.type
_entity.pdbx_description
1 polymer ?
#
loop_
_entity_poly.entity_id
_entity_poly.type
_entity_poly.pdbx_seq_one_letter_code
_entity_poly.pdbx_strand_id
1 'polypeptide(L)'
;MWGMAYKMDEAGEQRLRGFFEAIGGCLRDKRQRASFALYALGILGEGERKSCEPIAARACGDPAQMDNVHNQLLHFLRSSPWDNRLVRLVAAKYAIEALNEQEPVMNWVLDDTGFLKQGTHSVGVQRQYTGSAGKTANCQIGVSLSVATRTAHLPIDFELYLPRSWIDDPARRTEAKIPADVTFQTKIDLALRMVERAVAAGIPGEVVLADSAYGESYLFRETLRLLGLDYALGIHAPTKVWLVDAAGSQQGKPISVGKLAEQLGPKAFRRIPMVA
;
A
#
# COMPACT_ATOMS: atom_id res chain seq x y z
N MET A 1 18.02 -15.41 24.74
CA MET A 1 18.26 -13.99 25.14
C MET A 1 18.58 -13.24 23.85
N TRP A 2 17.65 -12.43 23.34
CA TRP A 2 17.84 -11.65 22.12
C TRP A 2 18.80 -10.52 22.45
N GLY A 3 20.01 -10.56 21.89
CA GLY A 3 20.94 -9.44 21.98
C GLY A 3 20.47 -8.31 21.08
N MET A 4 19.58 -7.45 21.60
CA MET A 4 19.29 -6.19 20.93
C MET A 4 20.44 -5.23 21.19
N ALA A 5 21.14 -4.79 20.14
CA ALA A 5 22.12 -3.71 20.22
C ALA A 5 21.47 -2.36 20.60
N TYR A 6 20.15 -2.24 20.45
CA TYR A 6 19.33 -1.13 20.92
C TYR A 6 18.43 -1.59 22.07
N LYS A 7 18.66 -1.10 23.26
CA LYS A 7 17.72 -1.23 24.38
C LYS A 7 16.56 -0.27 24.13
N MET A 8 15.39 -0.82 23.79
CA MET A 8 14.15 -0.04 23.65
C MET A 8 13.85 0.60 25.02
N ASP A 9 13.40 1.84 25.02
CA ASP A 9 12.92 2.48 26.24
C ASP A 9 11.57 1.86 26.67
N GLU A 10 11.19 2.10 27.93
CA GLU A 10 9.97 1.54 28.52
C GLU A 10 8.72 1.96 27.73
N ALA A 11 8.67 3.20 27.25
CA ALA A 11 7.57 3.70 26.42
C ALA A 11 7.50 3.00 25.06
N GLY A 12 8.64 2.70 24.43
CA GLY A 12 8.71 1.92 23.19
C GLY A 12 8.25 0.48 23.40
N GLU A 13 8.66 -0.15 24.49
CA GLU A 13 8.19 -1.51 24.83
C GLU A 13 6.67 -1.53 25.06
N GLN A 14 6.12 -0.53 25.73
CA GLN A 14 4.69 -0.43 25.98
C GLN A 14 3.91 -0.22 24.68
N ARG A 15 4.38 0.64 23.76
CA ARG A 15 3.78 0.81 22.43
C ARG A 15 3.80 -0.48 21.62
N LEU A 16 4.93 -1.19 21.61
CA LEU A 16 5.05 -2.47 20.88
C LEU A 16 4.13 -3.53 21.48
N ARG A 17 4.00 -3.60 22.79
CA ARG A 17 3.07 -4.50 23.47
C ARG A 17 1.61 -4.19 23.10
N GLY A 18 1.22 -2.90 23.19
CA GLY A 18 -0.12 -2.46 22.77
C GLY A 18 -0.45 -2.79 21.31
N PHE A 19 0.52 -2.63 20.40
CA PHE A 19 0.37 -3.04 19.01
C PHE A 19 0.12 -4.54 18.87
N PHE A 20 0.89 -5.37 19.59
CA PHE A 20 0.71 -6.82 19.53
C PHE A 20 -0.62 -7.28 20.15
N GLU A 21 -1.10 -6.60 21.18
CA GLU A 21 -2.42 -6.84 21.77
C GLU A 21 -3.53 -6.47 20.80
N ALA A 22 -3.44 -5.30 20.14
CA ALA A 22 -4.42 -4.85 19.16
C ALA A 22 -4.52 -5.84 17.98
N ILE A 23 -3.39 -6.22 17.38
CA ILE A 23 -3.39 -7.22 16.30
C ILE A 23 -3.80 -8.62 16.83
N GLY A 24 -3.38 -8.98 18.03
CA GLY A 24 -3.77 -10.23 18.68
C GLY A 24 -5.28 -10.39 18.83
N GLY A 25 -6.02 -9.28 19.00
CA GLY A 25 -7.48 -9.25 19.01
C GLY A 25 -8.12 -9.66 17.68
N CYS A 26 -7.43 -9.50 16.55
CA CYS A 26 -7.88 -9.93 15.23
C CYS A 26 -7.58 -11.40 14.95
N LEU A 27 -6.80 -12.08 15.79
CA LEU A 27 -6.34 -13.44 15.59
C LEU A 27 -7.13 -14.41 16.47
N ARG A 28 -7.52 -15.52 15.86
CA ARG A 28 -8.48 -16.48 16.42
C ARG A 28 -8.04 -17.14 17.72
N ASP A 29 -6.78 -17.55 17.81
CA ASP A 29 -6.29 -18.38 18.90
C ASP A 29 -4.86 -18.04 19.34
N LYS A 30 -4.43 -18.65 20.45
CA LYS A 30 -3.11 -18.41 21.04
C LYS A 30 -1.95 -18.79 20.11
N ARG A 31 -2.13 -19.79 19.23
CA ARG A 31 -1.07 -20.24 18.31
C ARG A 31 -0.86 -19.20 17.21
N GLN A 32 -1.95 -18.66 16.65
CA GLN A 32 -1.88 -17.57 15.69
C GLN A 32 -1.20 -16.34 16.30
N ARG A 33 -1.57 -15.95 17.51
CA ARG A 33 -0.97 -14.81 18.23
C ARG A 33 0.52 -15.00 18.47
N ALA A 34 0.93 -16.20 18.92
CA ALA A 34 2.34 -16.52 19.12
C ALA A 34 3.14 -16.48 17.81
N SER A 35 2.57 -17.04 16.73
CA SER A 35 3.21 -17.03 15.40
C SER A 35 3.31 -15.62 14.84
N PHE A 36 2.28 -14.79 15.01
CA PHE A 36 2.29 -13.38 14.64
C PHE A 36 3.40 -12.63 15.39
N ALA A 37 3.42 -12.74 16.72
CA ALA A 37 4.42 -12.05 17.54
C ALA A 37 5.85 -12.46 17.15
N LEU A 38 6.08 -13.76 16.95
CA LEU A 38 7.36 -14.27 16.51
C LEU A 38 7.76 -13.73 15.13
N TYR A 39 6.85 -13.71 14.17
CA TYR A 39 7.11 -13.21 12.83
C TYR A 39 7.37 -11.70 12.85
N ALA A 40 6.53 -10.94 13.54
CA ALA A 40 6.66 -9.49 13.66
C ALA A 40 7.97 -9.07 14.35
N LEU A 41 8.34 -9.72 15.45
CA LEU A 41 9.63 -9.51 16.11
C LEU A 41 10.80 -9.91 15.20
N GLY A 42 10.65 -10.97 14.43
CA GLY A 42 11.65 -11.38 13.45
C GLY A 42 11.87 -10.40 12.31
N ILE A 43 10.80 -9.67 11.91
CA ILE A 43 10.90 -8.58 10.93
C ILE A 43 11.54 -7.33 11.55
N LEU A 44 11.15 -6.96 12.76
CA LEU A 44 11.68 -5.79 13.47
C LEU A 44 13.13 -5.98 13.94
N GLY A 45 13.52 -7.23 14.27
CA GLY A 45 14.85 -7.53 14.77
C GLY A 45 15.93 -7.35 13.72
N GLU A 46 17.20 -7.45 14.14
CA GLU A 46 18.37 -7.37 13.27
C GLU A 46 18.44 -8.52 12.24
N GLY A 47 19.19 -8.31 11.18
CA GLY A 47 19.42 -9.27 10.11
C GLY A 47 18.85 -8.85 8.77
N GLU A 48 19.61 -8.99 7.71
CA GLU A 48 19.25 -8.58 6.36
C GLU A 48 18.13 -9.43 5.74
N ARG A 49 18.13 -10.74 6.06
CA ARG A 49 17.14 -11.69 5.55
C ARG A 49 15.97 -11.85 6.50
N LYS A 50 14.75 -11.48 6.01
CA LYS A 50 13.50 -11.45 6.77
C LYS A 50 12.50 -12.57 6.36
N SER A 51 12.96 -13.65 5.71
CA SER A 51 12.12 -14.81 5.42
C SER A 51 11.99 -15.72 6.65
N CYS A 52 11.01 -16.65 6.60
CA CYS A 52 10.68 -17.50 7.75
C CYS A 52 11.86 -18.30 8.29
N GLU A 53 12.71 -18.85 7.42
CA GLU A 53 13.87 -19.66 7.83
C GLU A 53 14.89 -18.85 8.64
N PRO A 54 15.44 -17.70 8.19
CA PRO A 54 16.32 -16.87 9.01
C PRO A 54 15.67 -16.33 10.28
N ILE A 55 14.35 -16.07 10.27
CA ILE A 55 13.63 -15.68 11.49
C ILE A 55 13.62 -16.84 12.48
N ALA A 56 13.28 -18.05 12.03
CA ALA A 56 13.29 -19.25 12.86
C ALA A 56 14.67 -19.53 13.45
N ALA A 57 15.72 -19.43 12.63
CA ALA A 57 17.10 -19.64 13.07
C ALA A 57 17.54 -18.65 14.15
N ARG A 58 17.12 -17.38 14.06
CA ARG A 58 17.40 -16.37 15.09
C ARG A 58 16.56 -16.54 16.36
N ALA A 59 15.34 -17.06 16.22
CA ALA A 59 14.43 -17.23 17.33
C ALA A 59 14.71 -18.49 18.18
N CYS A 60 15.36 -19.49 17.58
CA CYS A 60 15.65 -20.75 18.27
C CYS A 60 17.01 -20.72 18.94
N GLY A 61 17.02 -20.95 20.26
CA GLY A 61 18.25 -21.23 20.99
C GLY A 61 18.75 -22.67 20.77
N ASP A 62 17.87 -23.56 20.34
CA ASP A 62 18.16 -24.99 20.07
C ASP A 62 17.96 -25.27 18.56
N PRO A 63 19.03 -25.63 17.83
CA PRO A 63 18.93 -25.97 16.42
C PRO A 63 17.94 -27.10 16.10
N ALA A 64 17.70 -28.02 17.03
CA ALA A 64 16.75 -29.12 16.84
C ALA A 64 15.27 -28.62 16.74
N GLN A 65 14.98 -27.42 17.23
CA GLN A 65 13.64 -26.82 17.16
C GLN A 65 13.44 -25.91 15.97
N MET A 66 14.49 -25.60 15.21
CA MET A 66 14.46 -24.64 14.10
C MET A 66 13.42 -25.01 13.03
N ASP A 67 13.37 -26.30 12.64
CA ASP A 67 12.43 -26.77 11.62
C ASP A 67 10.97 -26.65 12.09
N ASN A 68 10.73 -26.90 13.37
CA ASN A 68 9.38 -26.76 13.95
C ASN A 68 8.92 -25.30 13.90
N VAL A 69 9.78 -24.37 14.30
CA VAL A 69 9.48 -22.94 14.28
C VAL A 69 9.35 -22.42 12.85
N HIS A 70 10.20 -22.85 11.93
CA HIS A 70 10.10 -22.53 10.51
C HIS A 70 8.74 -22.98 9.93
N ASN A 71 8.36 -24.24 10.16
CA ASN A 71 7.07 -24.79 9.71
C ASN A 71 5.89 -24.08 10.36
N GLN A 72 5.97 -23.70 11.64
CA GLN A 72 4.96 -22.91 12.32
C GLN A 72 4.75 -21.55 11.65
N LEU A 73 5.82 -20.83 11.31
CA LEU A 73 5.74 -19.54 10.61
C LEU A 73 5.16 -19.70 9.19
N LEU A 74 5.60 -20.71 8.45
CA LEU A 74 5.07 -21.01 7.12
C LEU A 74 3.56 -21.33 7.20
N HIS A 75 3.15 -22.15 8.15
CA HIS A 75 1.74 -22.47 8.35
C HIS A 75 0.92 -21.23 8.68
N PHE A 76 1.41 -20.36 9.58
CA PHE A 76 0.76 -19.11 9.94
C PHE A 76 0.52 -18.21 8.73
N LEU A 77 1.54 -17.99 7.90
CA LEU A 77 1.45 -17.09 6.74
C LEU A 77 0.67 -17.69 5.57
N ARG A 78 0.75 -19.01 5.36
CA ARG A 78 0.25 -19.66 4.15
C ARG A 78 -1.14 -20.29 4.32
N SER A 79 -1.43 -20.85 5.50
CA SER A 79 -2.55 -21.75 5.69
C SER A 79 -3.47 -21.39 6.84
N SER A 80 -3.01 -20.53 7.75
CA SER A 80 -3.81 -20.14 8.92
C SER A 80 -4.91 -19.17 8.50
N PRO A 81 -6.18 -19.44 8.89
CA PRO A 81 -7.29 -18.56 8.52
C PRO A 81 -7.31 -17.31 9.41
N TRP A 82 -6.81 -16.20 8.88
CA TRP A 82 -6.93 -14.88 9.49
C TRP A 82 -7.28 -13.83 8.44
N ASP A 83 -8.05 -12.83 8.84
CA ASP A 83 -8.49 -11.76 7.95
C ASP A 83 -7.39 -10.71 7.81
N ASN A 84 -6.72 -10.72 6.66
CA ASN A 84 -5.63 -9.77 6.37
C ASN A 84 -6.13 -8.33 6.28
N ARG A 85 -7.39 -8.09 5.88
CA ARG A 85 -7.97 -6.74 5.80
C ARG A 85 -8.23 -6.17 7.19
N LEU A 86 -8.78 -6.99 8.08
CA LEU A 86 -9.00 -6.61 9.47
C LEU A 86 -7.66 -6.31 10.17
N VAL A 87 -6.66 -7.17 10.00
CA VAL A 87 -5.32 -6.96 10.57
C VAL A 87 -4.71 -5.64 10.06
N ARG A 88 -4.75 -5.37 8.75
CA ARG A 88 -4.26 -4.12 8.17
C ARG A 88 -5.00 -2.90 8.72
N LEU A 89 -6.33 -2.97 8.81
CA LEU A 89 -7.14 -1.87 9.33
C LEU A 89 -6.82 -1.56 10.79
N VAL A 90 -6.69 -2.58 11.63
CA VAL A 90 -6.34 -2.40 13.05
C VAL A 90 -4.92 -1.84 13.18
N ALA A 91 -3.96 -2.36 12.41
CA ALA A 91 -2.60 -1.84 12.37
C ALA A 91 -2.56 -0.37 11.92
N ALA A 92 -3.32 -0.04 10.87
CA ALA A 92 -3.43 1.34 10.37
C ALA A 92 -4.01 2.28 11.44
N LYS A 93 -5.13 1.93 12.06
CA LYS A 93 -5.76 2.76 13.10
C LYS A 93 -4.81 2.98 14.28
N TYR A 94 -4.16 1.92 14.76
CA TYR A 94 -3.19 2.01 15.84
C TYR A 94 -2.04 3.00 15.53
N ALA A 95 -1.49 2.91 14.33
CA ALA A 95 -0.39 3.77 13.92
C ALA A 95 -0.84 5.21 13.61
N ILE A 96 -2.05 5.40 13.07
CA ILE A 96 -2.64 6.73 12.82
C ILE A 96 -2.90 7.48 14.12
N GLU A 97 -3.36 6.81 15.18
CA GLU A 97 -3.50 7.42 16.51
C GLU A 97 -2.17 8.02 16.98
N ALA A 98 -1.09 7.24 16.91
CA ALA A 98 0.24 7.70 17.29
C ALA A 98 0.79 8.80 16.36
N LEU A 99 0.46 8.78 15.07
CA LEU A 99 0.81 9.88 14.16
C LEU A 99 0.07 11.17 14.51
N ASN A 100 -1.23 11.09 14.76
CA ASN A 100 -2.07 12.24 15.07
C ASN A 100 -1.71 12.94 16.39
N GLU A 101 -1.10 12.20 17.33
CA GLU A 101 -0.54 12.81 18.56
C GLU A 101 0.64 13.77 18.26
N GLN A 102 1.36 13.54 17.17
CA GLN A 102 2.52 14.33 16.78
C GLN A 102 2.16 15.36 15.71
N GLU A 103 1.46 14.94 14.68
CA GLU A 103 1.10 15.76 13.54
C GLU A 103 -0.16 15.17 12.86
N PRO A 104 -1.18 15.99 12.55
CA PRO A 104 -2.41 15.48 11.96
C PRO A 104 -2.17 14.86 10.57
N VAL A 105 -2.83 13.75 10.30
CA VAL A 105 -2.91 13.18 8.96
C VAL A 105 -3.71 14.11 8.06
N MET A 106 -3.12 14.55 6.95
CA MET A 106 -3.73 15.49 6.01
C MET A 106 -4.06 14.86 4.66
N ASN A 107 -3.22 13.95 4.19
CA ASN A 107 -3.30 13.46 2.81
C ASN A 107 -3.37 11.94 2.76
N TRP A 108 -4.03 11.46 1.70
CA TRP A 108 -3.92 10.09 1.22
C TRP A 108 -3.06 10.06 -0.04
N VAL A 109 -2.15 9.13 -0.11
CA VAL A 109 -1.24 8.97 -1.26
C VAL A 109 -1.48 7.61 -1.88
N LEU A 110 -1.84 7.60 -3.16
CA LEU A 110 -1.99 6.39 -3.96
C LEU A 110 -0.81 6.26 -4.92
N ASP A 111 -0.21 5.08 -4.91
CA ASP A 111 0.91 4.75 -5.80
C ASP A 111 0.94 3.25 -6.08
N ASP A 112 1.72 2.86 -7.08
CA ASP A 112 2.01 1.45 -7.34
C ASP A 112 3.51 1.15 -7.28
N THR A 113 3.85 0.02 -6.67
CA THR A 113 5.22 -0.44 -6.53
C THR A 113 5.43 -1.76 -7.24
N GLY A 114 6.46 -1.82 -8.09
CA GLY A 114 6.87 -3.06 -8.76
C GLY A 114 7.92 -3.81 -7.96
N PHE A 115 7.61 -5.04 -7.58
CA PHE A 115 8.52 -5.97 -6.92
C PHE A 115 9.17 -6.86 -7.96
N LEU A 116 10.45 -6.64 -8.23
CA LEU A 116 11.20 -7.41 -9.24
C LEU A 116 11.25 -8.90 -8.88
N LYS A 117 11.03 -9.74 -9.87
CA LYS A 117 11.06 -11.20 -9.75
C LYS A 117 11.90 -11.81 -10.86
N GLN A 118 12.57 -12.93 -10.55
CA GLN A 118 13.33 -13.68 -11.55
C GLN A 118 12.51 -14.77 -12.24
N GLY A 119 11.59 -15.40 -11.48
CA GLY A 119 10.75 -16.50 -11.98
C GLY A 119 9.40 -16.06 -12.52
N THR A 120 8.61 -17.03 -12.98
CA THR A 120 7.27 -16.84 -13.58
C THR A 120 6.12 -17.31 -12.69
N HIS A 121 6.42 -17.94 -11.52
CA HIS A 121 5.42 -18.57 -10.63
C HIS A 121 4.85 -17.66 -9.55
N SER A 122 5.48 -16.50 -9.27
CA SER A 122 4.91 -15.56 -8.29
C SER A 122 3.59 -14.98 -8.82
N VAL A 123 2.50 -15.10 -8.03
CA VAL A 123 1.16 -14.67 -8.43
C VAL A 123 1.16 -13.21 -8.90
N GLY A 124 0.63 -12.95 -10.10
CA GLY A 124 0.59 -11.60 -10.67
C GLY A 124 1.88 -11.17 -11.40
N VAL A 125 2.93 -12.01 -11.43
CA VAL A 125 4.16 -11.67 -12.12
C VAL A 125 4.00 -11.68 -13.65
N GLN A 126 4.47 -10.62 -14.27
CA GLN A 126 4.67 -10.55 -15.73
C GLN A 126 5.68 -9.45 -16.09
N ARG A 127 6.09 -9.41 -17.37
CA ARG A 127 6.86 -8.28 -17.89
C ARG A 127 5.94 -7.08 -18.07
N GLN A 128 6.15 -6.05 -17.26
CA GLN A 128 5.37 -4.80 -17.28
C GLN A 128 6.27 -3.64 -16.84
N TYR A 129 5.85 -2.41 -17.17
CA TYR A 129 6.57 -1.23 -16.73
C TYR A 129 6.50 -1.12 -15.20
N THR A 130 7.60 -0.75 -14.58
CA THR A 130 7.66 -0.44 -13.16
C THR A 130 8.61 0.72 -12.89
N GLY A 131 8.13 1.70 -12.11
CA GLY A 131 8.90 2.87 -11.70
C GLY A 131 10.13 2.49 -10.89
N SER A 132 10.07 1.44 -10.08
CA SER A 132 11.22 0.95 -9.29
C SER A 132 12.42 0.49 -10.11
N ALA A 133 12.21 0.12 -11.38
CA ALA A 133 13.30 -0.21 -12.32
C ALA A 133 13.46 0.84 -13.44
N GLY A 134 12.55 1.80 -13.56
CA GLY A 134 12.54 2.79 -14.66
C GLY A 134 12.34 2.19 -16.05
N LYS A 135 11.89 0.94 -16.16
CA LYS A 135 11.75 0.19 -17.41
C LYS A 135 10.77 -0.96 -17.30
N THR A 136 10.45 -1.60 -18.42
CA THR A 136 9.74 -2.87 -18.43
C THR A 136 10.61 -3.98 -17.87
N ALA A 137 10.16 -4.56 -16.75
CA ALA A 137 10.85 -5.64 -16.05
C ALA A 137 9.85 -6.74 -15.65
N ASN A 138 10.36 -7.91 -15.30
CA ASN A 138 9.55 -8.99 -14.74
C ASN A 138 9.27 -8.68 -13.27
N CYS A 139 8.03 -8.34 -12.94
CA CYS A 139 7.65 -7.88 -11.61
C CYS A 139 6.20 -8.21 -11.25
N GLN A 140 5.93 -8.24 -9.95
CA GLN A 140 4.58 -8.11 -9.40
C GLN A 140 4.33 -6.63 -9.12
N ILE A 141 3.09 -6.16 -9.25
CA ILE A 141 2.73 -4.80 -8.87
C ILE A 141 1.76 -4.82 -7.70
N GLY A 142 2.12 -4.11 -6.64
CA GLY A 142 1.24 -3.79 -5.53
C GLY A 142 0.76 -2.35 -5.65
N VAL A 143 -0.54 -2.14 -5.67
CA VAL A 143 -1.15 -0.82 -5.50
C VAL A 143 -1.27 -0.56 -4.01
N SER A 144 -0.90 0.61 -3.55
CA SER A 144 -0.91 0.98 -2.13
C SER A 144 -1.65 2.29 -1.89
N LEU A 145 -2.32 2.35 -0.74
CA LEU A 145 -2.86 3.57 -0.16
C LEU A 145 -2.07 3.88 1.11
N SER A 146 -1.50 5.06 1.19
CA SER A 146 -0.79 5.57 2.37
C SER A 146 -1.50 6.79 2.94
N VAL A 147 -1.40 7.01 4.24
CA VAL A 147 -1.68 8.29 4.87
C VAL A 147 -0.39 9.07 5.03
N ALA A 148 -0.46 10.38 4.94
CA ALA A 148 0.70 11.25 5.08
C ALA A 148 0.37 12.45 5.96
N THR A 149 1.32 12.77 6.83
CA THR A 149 1.45 14.05 7.54
C THR A 149 2.42 14.94 6.76
N ARG A 150 2.86 16.03 7.31
CA ARG A 150 3.89 16.90 6.71
C ARG A 150 5.28 16.27 6.75
N THR A 151 5.55 15.41 7.73
CA THR A 151 6.88 14.84 7.98
C THR A 151 6.95 13.33 7.91
N ALA A 152 5.83 12.62 7.93
CA ALA A 152 5.76 11.16 7.92
C ALA A 152 4.70 10.63 6.95
N HIS A 153 4.87 9.39 6.53
CA HIS A 153 3.87 8.65 5.77
C HIS A 153 3.79 7.19 6.24
N LEU A 154 2.62 6.60 6.11
CA LEU A 154 2.35 5.22 6.52
C LEU A 154 1.46 4.54 5.49
N PRO A 155 1.88 3.43 4.87
CA PRO A 155 0.99 2.59 4.08
C PRO A 155 -0.07 1.93 4.96
N ILE A 156 -1.34 2.05 4.56
CA ILE A 156 -2.50 1.56 5.33
C ILE A 156 -3.26 0.45 4.62
N ASP A 157 -3.17 0.39 3.30
CA ASP A 157 -3.84 -0.64 2.52
C ASP A 157 -3.03 -1.00 1.27
N PHE A 158 -3.18 -2.26 0.80
CA PHE A 158 -2.46 -2.81 -0.35
C PHE A 158 -3.34 -3.77 -1.12
N GLU A 159 -3.24 -3.74 -2.45
CA GLU A 159 -3.85 -4.73 -3.33
C GLU A 159 -2.84 -5.21 -4.37
N LEU A 160 -2.79 -6.53 -4.58
CA LEU A 160 -1.98 -7.11 -5.63
C LEU A 160 -2.69 -6.96 -6.98
N TYR A 161 -2.04 -6.30 -7.93
CA TYR A 161 -2.54 -6.25 -9.30
C TYR A 161 -2.35 -7.61 -9.98
N LEU A 162 -3.45 -8.19 -10.45
CA LEU A 162 -3.45 -9.43 -11.22
C LEU A 162 -3.71 -9.13 -12.69
N PRO A 163 -2.70 -9.23 -13.55
CA PRO A 163 -2.86 -9.05 -14.98
C PRO A 163 -3.83 -10.05 -15.61
N ARG A 164 -4.42 -9.73 -16.75
CA ARG A 164 -5.30 -10.65 -17.51
C ARG A 164 -4.66 -12.01 -17.79
N SER A 165 -3.35 -12.03 -18.05
CA SER A 165 -2.58 -13.28 -18.23
C SER A 165 -2.60 -14.23 -17.03
N TRP A 166 -3.06 -13.74 -15.87
CA TRP A 166 -3.29 -14.55 -14.67
C TRP A 166 -4.77 -14.86 -14.44
N ILE A 167 -5.65 -13.93 -14.77
CA ILE A 167 -7.08 -14.05 -14.53
C ILE A 167 -7.75 -14.94 -15.60
N ASP A 168 -7.32 -14.80 -16.86
CA ASP A 168 -7.93 -15.48 -17.99
C ASP A 168 -7.32 -16.88 -18.24
N ASP A 169 -6.34 -17.32 -17.44
CA ASP A 169 -5.71 -18.65 -17.54
C ASP A 169 -6.17 -19.56 -16.38
N PRO A 170 -7.11 -20.51 -16.63
CA PRO A 170 -7.64 -21.40 -15.59
C PRO A 170 -6.57 -22.33 -14.96
N ALA A 171 -5.60 -22.79 -15.74
CA ALA A 171 -4.54 -23.66 -15.24
C ALA A 171 -3.64 -22.90 -14.26
N ARG A 172 -3.24 -21.71 -14.63
CA ARG A 172 -2.42 -20.81 -13.81
C ARG A 172 -3.15 -20.36 -12.52
N ARG A 173 -4.45 -20.09 -12.61
CA ARG A 173 -5.29 -19.81 -11.44
C ARG A 173 -5.31 -20.98 -10.47
N THR A 174 -5.50 -22.19 -10.97
CA THR A 174 -5.57 -23.40 -10.15
C THR A 174 -4.24 -23.68 -9.47
N GLU A 175 -3.14 -23.62 -10.20
CA GLU A 175 -1.78 -23.80 -9.66
C GLU A 175 -1.48 -22.77 -8.55
N ALA A 176 -1.81 -21.52 -8.79
CA ALA A 176 -1.58 -20.41 -7.87
C ALA A 176 -2.63 -20.31 -6.74
N LYS A 177 -3.66 -21.14 -6.77
CA LYS A 177 -4.79 -21.14 -5.82
C LYS A 177 -5.49 -19.77 -5.74
N ILE A 178 -5.64 -19.08 -6.88
CA ILE A 178 -6.39 -17.84 -6.95
C ILE A 178 -7.88 -18.17 -6.74
N PRO A 179 -8.54 -17.54 -5.75
CA PRO A 179 -9.96 -17.78 -5.47
C PRO A 179 -10.86 -17.58 -6.70
N ALA A 180 -11.93 -18.36 -6.81
CA ALA A 180 -12.80 -18.34 -7.99
C ALA A 180 -13.54 -17.00 -8.19
N ASP A 181 -13.82 -16.30 -7.11
CA ASP A 181 -14.48 -14.99 -7.06
C ASP A 181 -13.57 -13.81 -7.44
N VAL A 182 -12.26 -14.04 -7.53
CA VAL A 182 -11.31 -13.00 -7.97
C VAL A 182 -11.47 -12.77 -9.47
N THR A 183 -11.84 -11.55 -9.85
CA THR A 183 -11.99 -11.09 -11.22
C THR A 183 -10.93 -10.08 -11.60
N PHE A 184 -10.76 -9.83 -12.91
CA PHE A 184 -9.83 -8.80 -13.37
C PHE A 184 -10.25 -7.42 -12.88
N GLN A 185 -9.28 -6.68 -12.38
CA GLN A 185 -9.42 -5.30 -11.96
C GLN A 185 -8.24 -4.49 -12.47
N THR A 186 -8.52 -3.29 -12.94
CA THR A 186 -7.46 -2.32 -13.25
C THR A 186 -6.82 -1.79 -11.97
N LYS A 187 -5.65 -1.19 -12.07
CA LYS A 187 -5.03 -0.49 -10.93
C LYS A 187 -5.94 0.63 -10.38
N ILE A 188 -6.69 1.28 -11.26
CA ILE A 188 -7.69 2.30 -10.90
C ILE A 188 -8.79 1.70 -10.03
N ASP A 189 -9.35 0.53 -10.43
CA ASP A 189 -10.40 -0.15 -9.66
C ASP A 189 -9.88 -0.54 -8.27
N LEU A 190 -8.64 -1.06 -8.19
CA LEU A 190 -8.01 -1.42 -6.92
C LEU A 190 -7.82 -0.18 -6.02
N ALA A 191 -7.35 0.93 -6.59
CA ALA A 191 -7.18 2.18 -5.88
C ALA A 191 -8.50 2.73 -5.34
N LEU A 192 -9.55 2.77 -6.16
CA LEU A 192 -10.88 3.23 -5.74
C LEU A 192 -11.44 2.39 -4.61
N ARG A 193 -11.31 1.07 -4.68
CA ARG A 193 -11.74 0.18 -3.59
C ARG A 193 -11.00 0.44 -2.28
N MET A 194 -9.71 0.76 -2.32
CA MET A 194 -8.95 1.13 -1.12
C MET A 194 -9.44 2.46 -0.55
N VAL A 195 -9.70 3.46 -1.40
CA VAL A 195 -10.26 4.75 -0.99
C VAL A 195 -11.64 4.56 -0.35
N GLU A 196 -12.54 3.82 -0.98
CA GLU A 196 -13.86 3.51 -0.44
C GLU A 196 -13.80 2.83 0.93
N ARG A 197 -12.87 1.86 1.11
CA ARG A 197 -12.64 1.21 2.40
C ARG A 197 -12.12 2.19 3.46
N ALA A 198 -11.22 3.08 3.08
CA ALA A 198 -10.67 4.08 3.99
C ALA A 198 -11.73 5.08 4.45
N VAL A 199 -12.59 5.55 3.52
CA VAL A 199 -13.77 6.40 3.86
C VAL A 199 -14.70 5.65 4.81
N ALA A 200 -15.09 4.42 4.47
CA ALA A 200 -15.99 3.61 5.29
C ALA A 200 -15.41 3.28 6.69
N ALA A 201 -14.10 3.21 6.81
CA ALA A 201 -13.41 2.96 8.07
C ALA A 201 -13.17 4.23 8.90
N GLY A 202 -13.52 5.42 8.38
CA GLY A 202 -13.28 6.70 9.02
C GLY A 202 -11.79 7.05 9.16
N ILE A 203 -10.97 6.63 8.22
CA ILE A 203 -9.54 7.01 8.19
C ILE A 203 -9.45 8.52 7.92
N PRO A 204 -8.68 9.28 8.72
CA PRO A 204 -8.51 10.71 8.50
C PRO A 204 -7.75 10.99 7.20
N GLY A 205 -8.05 12.12 6.56
CA GLY A 205 -7.41 12.62 5.35
C GLY A 205 -8.37 13.50 4.56
N GLU A 206 -7.86 14.57 4.00
CA GLU A 206 -8.64 15.59 3.30
C GLU A 206 -8.38 15.55 1.79
N VAL A 207 -7.14 15.31 1.38
CA VAL A 207 -6.71 15.42 -0.02
C VAL A 207 -6.10 14.10 -0.50
N VAL A 208 -6.57 13.61 -1.64
CA VAL A 208 -6.01 12.45 -2.34
C VAL A 208 -4.94 12.90 -3.32
N LEU A 209 -3.74 12.35 -3.16
CA LEU A 209 -2.59 12.58 -4.03
C LEU A 209 -2.31 11.32 -4.84
N ALA A 210 -2.12 11.46 -6.15
CA ALA A 210 -1.68 10.38 -7.03
C ALA A 210 -0.99 10.93 -8.30
N ASP A 211 -0.26 10.09 -8.97
CA ASP A 211 0.42 10.43 -10.21
C ASP A 211 -0.53 10.47 -11.43
N SER A 212 0.04 10.68 -12.61
CA SER A 212 -0.72 10.77 -13.86
C SER A 212 -1.36 9.45 -14.31
N ALA A 213 -0.88 8.29 -13.84
CA ALA A 213 -1.52 7.01 -14.15
C ALA A 213 -2.94 6.92 -13.56
N TYR A 214 -3.18 7.59 -12.44
CA TYR A 214 -4.50 7.72 -11.81
C TYR A 214 -5.22 8.99 -12.26
N GLY A 215 -4.50 10.11 -12.37
CA GLY A 215 -5.08 11.42 -12.67
C GLY A 215 -5.67 11.55 -14.08
N GLU A 216 -5.24 10.74 -15.05
CA GLU A 216 -5.84 10.67 -16.39
C GLU A 216 -7.24 10.03 -16.39
N SER A 217 -7.58 9.22 -15.39
CA SER A 217 -8.86 8.54 -15.32
C SER A 217 -9.99 9.50 -14.91
N TYR A 218 -10.94 9.72 -15.82
CA TYR A 218 -12.16 10.46 -15.50
C TYR A 218 -12.94 9.77 -14.36
N LEU A 219 -13.10 8.44 -14.43
CA LEU A 219 -13.80 7.67 -13.40
C LEU A 219 -13.16 7.88 -12.03
N PHE A 220 -11.83 7.89 -11.96
CA PHE A 220 -11.13 8.10 -10.69
C PHE A 220 -11.45 9.45 -10.08
N ARG A 221 -11.30 10.54 -10.86
CA ARG A 221 -11.59 11.89 -10.38
C ARG A 221 -13.07 12.08 -9.98
N GLU A 222 -13.98 11.53 -10.78
CA GLU A 222 -15.41 11.64 -10.51
C GLU A 222 -15.81 10.88 -9.24
N THR A 223 -15.24 9.69 -9.03
CA THR A 223 -15.51 8.92 -7.80
C THR A 223 -14.98 9.65 -6.56
N LEU A 224 -13.76 10.23 -6.61
CA LEU A 224 -13.27 11.05 -5.49
C LEU A 224 -14.20 12.23 -5.17
N ARG A 225 -14.68 12.92 -6.21
CA ARG A 225 -15.63 14.01 -6.05
C ARG A 225 -16.95 13.57 -5.41
N LEU A 226 -17.49 12.41 -5.83
CA LEU A 226 -18.71 11.83 -5.26
C LEU A 226 -18.53 11.41 -3.80
N LEU A 227 -17.34 11.00 -3.42
CA LEU A 227 -16.99 10.69 -2.03
C LEU A 227 -16.72 11.93 -1.17
N GLY A 228 -16.78 13.13 -1.76
CA GLY A 228 -16.52 14.39 -1.06
C GLY A 228 -15.05 14.63 -0.73
N LEU A 229 -14.12 13.98 -1.46
CA LEU A 229 -12.69 14.09 -1.25
C LEU A 229 -12.09 15.12 -2.23
N ASP A 230 -11.27 16.01 -1.70
CA ASP A 230 -10.40 16.84 -2.51
C ASP A 230 -9.25 16.01 -3.09
N TYR A 231 -8.67 16.47 -4.20
CA TYR A 231 -7.54 15.76 -4.81
C TYR A 231 -6.55 16.70 -5.51
N ALA A 232 -5.27 16.29 -5.52
CA ALA A 232 -4.23 16.85 -6.38
C ALA A 232 -3.57 15.69 -7.13
N LEU A 233 -3.83 15.61 -8.43
CA LEU A 233 -3.44 14.49 -9.28
C LEU A 233 -2.55 14.95 -10.41
N GLY A 234 -1.53 14.15 -10.72
CA GLY A 234 -0.73 14.34 -11.92
C GLY A 234 -1.59 14.17 -13.18
N ILE A 235 -1.30 14.95 -14.23
CA ILE A 235 -1.87 14.77 -15.57
C ILE A 235 -0.79 14.97 -16.61
N HIS A 236 -0.93 14.33 -17.78
CA HIS A 236 0.04 14.48 -18.86
C HIS A 236 -0.15 15.79 -19.62
N ALA A 237 0.91 16.39 -20.14
CA ALA A 237 0.89 17.63 -20.89
C ALA A 237 -0.07 17.65 -22.11
N PRO A 238 -0.30 16.53 -22.84
CA PRO A 238 -1.28 16.46 -23.94
C PRO A 238 -2.75 16.43 -23.49
N THR A 239 -3.03 16.20 -22.20
CA THR A 239 -4.41 16.13 -21.67
C THR A 239 -5.16 17.41 -21.99
N LYS A 240 -6.37 17.26 -22.55
CA LYS A 240 -7.19 18.40 -22.95
C LYS A 240 -8.12 18.82 -21.82
N VAL A 241 -8.17 20.14 -21.60
CA VAL A 241 -9.04 20.79 -20.62
C VAL A 241 -9.82 21.89 -21.29
N TRP A 242 -10.98 22.23 -20.75
CA TRP A 242 -11.74 23.42 -21.12
C TRP A 242 -11.50 24.51 -20.08
N LEU A 243 -11.35 25.73 -20.53
CA LEU A 243 -11.51 26.87 -19.65
C LEU A 243 -12.99 26.99 -19.28
N VAL A 244 -13.25 27.38 -18.06
CA VAL A 244 -14.60 27.62 -17.58
C VAL A 244 -14.73 29.07 -17.12
N ASP A 245 -15.92 29.66 -17.29
CA ASP A 245 -16.25 30.96 -16.72
C ASP A 245 -16.59 30.86 -15.22
N ALA A 246 -16.91 32.00 -14.63
CA ALA A 246 -17.30 32.09 -13.22
C ALA A 246 -18.57 31.25 -12.85
N ALA A 247 -19.40 30.93 -13.83
CA ALA A 247 -20.58 30.08 -13.67
C ALA A 247 -20.31 28.59 -13.91
N GLY A 248 -19.02 28.21 -14.21
CA GLY A 248 -18.64 26.84 -14.50
C GLY A 248 -18.94 26.37 -15.93
N SER A 249 -19.36 27.27 -16.83
CA SER A 249 -19.66 26.93 -18.23
C SER A 249 -18.39 26.87 -19.08
N GLN A 250 -18.29 25.82 -19.91
CA GLN A 250 -17.15 25.63 -20.81
C GLN A 250 -17.01 26.74 -21.83
N GLN A 251 -15.80 27.26 -21.98
CA GLN A 251 -15.47 28.35 -22.91
C GLN A 251 -14.57 27.83 -24.03
N GLY A 252 -14.97 28.12 -25.27
CA GLY A 252 -14.18 27.90 -26.46
C GLY A 252 -13.92 26.41 -26.78
N LYS A 253 -12.76 26.13 -27.38
CA LYS A 253 -12.29 24.77 -27.73
C LYS A 253 -11.36 24.25 -26.64
N PRO A 254 -11.31 22.92 -26.43
CA PRO A 254 -10.39 22.35 -25.46
C PRO A 254 -8.94 22.60 -25.87
N ILE A 255 -8.11 22.95 -24.90
CA ILE A 255 -6.67 23.21 -25.03
C ILE A 255 -5.89 22.14 -24.26
N SER A 256 -4.72 21.73 -24.74
CA SER A 256 -3.85 20.86 -23.96
C SER A 256 -3.26 21.59 -22.75
N VAL A 257 -3.10 20.88 -21.64
CA VAL A 257 -2.52 21.43 -20.40
C VAL A 257 -1.15 22.04 -20.65
N GLY A 258 -0.30 21.40 -21.47
CA GLY A 258 1.01 21.96 -21.84
C GLY A 258 0.90 23.30 -22.55
N LYS A 259 0.02 23.41 -23.56
CA LYS A 259 -0.21 24.71 -24.25
C LYS A 259 -0.81 25.76 -23.33
N LEU A 260 -1.73 25.35 -22.44
CA LEU A 260 -2.30 26.28 -21.46
C LEU A 260 -1.22 26.81 -20.52
N ALA A 261 -0.33 25.93 -20.03
CA ALA A 261 0.79 26.33 -19.17
C ALA A 261 1.75 27.30 -19.88
N GLU A 262 2.06 27.07 -21.17
CA GLU A 262 2.85 27.98 -21.98
C GLU A 262 2.20 29.36 -22.14
N GLN A 263 0.87 29.39 -22.39
CA GLN A 263 0.10 30.65 -22.54
C GLN A 263 0.04 31.44 -21.23
N LEU A 264 -0.11 30.77 -20.09
CA LEU A 264 -0.13 31.41 -18.79
C LEU A 264 1.24 31.99 -18.40
N GLY A 265 2.30 31.39 -18.89
CA GLY A 265 3.69 31.81 -18.64
C GLY A 265 4.15 31.62 -17.19
N PRO A 266 5.43 31.80 -16.90
CA PRO A 266 6.05 31.50 -15.60
C PRO A 266 5.44 32.26 -14.42
N LYS A 267 4.89 33.44 -14.65
CA LYS A 267 4.30 34.30 -13.60
C LYS A 267 3.02 33.71 -12.99
N ALA A 268 2.35 32.83 -13.71
CA ALA A 268 1.14 32.15 -13.22
C ALA A 268 1.44 30.96 -12.27
N PHE A 269 2.72 30.59 -12.16
CA PHE A 269 3.16 29.45 -11.36
C PHE A 269 3.96 29.91 -10.14
N ARG A 270 3.64 29.33 -9.00
CA ARG A 270 4.41 29.51 -7.77
C ARG A 270 5.38 28.34 -7.60
N ARG A 271 6.65 28.64 -7.38
CA ARG A 271 7.64 27.62 -7.00
C ARG A 271 7.35 27.12 -5.59
N ILE A 272 7.13 25.83 -5.43
CA ILE A 272 7.00 25.18 -4.12
C ILE A 272 8.32 24.44 -3.87
N PRO A 273 9.08 24.81 -2.82
CA PRO A 273 10.26 24.05 -2.46
C PRO A 273 9.82 22.66 -1.98
N MET A 274 10.39 21.62 -2.58
CA MET A 274 10.26 20.28 -2.05
C MET A 274 11.30 20.09 -0.96
N VAL A 275 10.85 19.76 0.25
CA VAL A 275 11.74 19.31 1.32
C VAL A 275 12.04 17.84 1.01
N ALA A 276 13.32 17.53 0.79
CA ALA A 276 13.81 16.17 0.54
C ALA A 276 13.88 15.39 1.87
#